data_6465c5d041e3ff1f542ba7c2ea1d39ed
#
_entry.id   6465c5d041e3ff1f542ba7c2ea1d39ed
#
_cell.length_a   1.000
_cell.length_b   1.000
_cell.length_c   1.000
_cell.angle_alpha   90.00
_cell.angle_beta   90.00
_cell.angle_gamma   90.00
#
_symmetry.space_group_name_H-M   'P 1'
#
loop_
_entity.id
_entity.type
_entity.pdbx_description
1 polymer ?
#
loop_
_entity_poly.entity_id
_entity_poly.type
_entity_poly.pdbx_seq_one_letter_code
_entity_poly.pdbx_strand_id
1 'polypeptide(L)'
;MKTIYLVVALFLLSLSNVYAEPSKFVFDESVKPRSSEKYIKAVHEEMYTSTDNIDTIRYQILQGMLNTRGYKWLYDGEGDGFILARFTYRGDTNIIRIEYNKSMVQLKYHDALGDFVCKKNVGDICYKNARGYYNYIKNLRKSINAQLKQGS
;
A
#
# COMPACT_ATOMS: atom_id res chain seq x y z
N MET A 1 -14.37 51.81 -35.75
CA MET A 1 -13.82 50.45 -35.69
C MET A 1 -13.46 50.17 -34.21
N LYS A 2 -14.19 49.29 -33.55
CA LYS A 2 -13.97 48.90 -32.16
C LYS A 2 -13.22 47.57 -32.14
N THR A 3 -11.96 47.61 -31.71
CA THR A 3 -11.12 46.42 -31.63
C THR A 3 -11.49 45.64 -30.34
N ILE A 4 -12.06 44.45 -30.48
CA ILE A 4 -12.37 43.56 -29.37
C ILE A 4 -11.12 42.74 -29.09
N TYR A 5 -10.46 42.94 -27.93
CA TYR A 5 -9.40 42.11 -27.43
C TYR A 5 -10.01 40.88 -26.76
N LEU A 6 -9.87 39.75 -27.42
CA LEU A 6 -10.25 38.44 -26.86
C LEU A 6 -9.13 37.99 -25.90
N VAL A 7 -9.36 38.16 -24.62
CA VAL A 7 -8.45 37.61 -23.60
C VAL A 7 -8.77 36.12 -23.44
N VAL A 8 -7.95 35.28 -24.07
CA VAL A 8 -7.96 33.85 -23.84
C VAL A 8 -7.24 33.58 -22.52
N ALA A 9 -7.99 33.44 -21.44
CA ALA A 9 -7.47 32.95 -20.17
C ALA A 9 -7.15 31.46 -20.32
N LEU A 10 -5.88 31.12 -20.54
CA LEU A 10 -5.41 29.74 -20.44
C LEU A 10 -5.48 29.31 -18.97
N PHE A 11 -6.55 28.64 -18.60
CA PHE A 11 -6.62 27.86 -17.36
C PHE A 11 -5.67 26.67 -17.50
N LEU A 12 -4.41 26.86 -17.09
CA LEU A 12 -3.50 25.76 -16.81
C LEU A 12 -4.05 25.03 -15.58
N LEU A 13 -4.93 24.04 -15.82
CA LEU A 13 -5.24 23.01 -14.86
C LEU A 13 -3.93 22.25 -14.59
N SER A 14 -3.19 22.66 -13.59
CA SER A 14 -2.13 21.86 -13.00
C SER A 14 -2.82 20.61 -12.45
N LEU A 15 -2.81 19.53 -13.25
CA LEU A 15 -3.08 18.18 -12.79
C LEU A 15 -1.95 17.86 -11.80
N SER A 16 -2.15 18.24 -10.54
CA SER A 16 -1.34 17.72 -9.47
C SER A 16 -1.60 16.22 -9.45
N ASN A 17 -0.65 15.44 -9.97
CA ASN A 17 -0.61 14.02 -9.77
C ASN A 17 -0.59 13.79 -8.26
N VAL A 18 -1.73 13.40 -7.71
CA VAL A 18 -1.83 12.98 -6.31
C VAL A 18 -1.13 11.63 -6.23
N TYR A 19 0.17 11.69 -5.95
CA TYR A 19 0.93 10.48 -5.67
C TYR A 19 0.34 9.86 -4.41
N ALA A 20 0.14 8.55 -4.45
CA ALA A 20 -0.22 7.81 -3.26
C ALA A 20 1.00 7.75 -2.33
N GLU A 21 0.97 8.51 -1.26
CA GLU A 21 2.04 8.53 -0.27
C GLU A 21 1.65 7.72 0.97
N PRO A 22 2.63 6.97 1.54
CA PRO A 22 2.41 6.32 2.82
C PRO A 22 2.14 7.38 3.89
N SER A 23 1.24 7.06 4.81
CA SER A 23 0.84 7.94 5.90
C SER A 23 1.02 7.25 7.25
N LYS A 24 1.22 8.04 8.30
CA LYS A 24 1.26 7.48 9.64
C LYS A 24 -0.07 6.79 9.94
N PHE A 25 -0.01 5.53 10.34
CA PHE A 25 -1.20 4.76 10.67
C PHE A 25 -1.84 5.29 11.95
N VAL A 26 -3.11 5.67 11.84
CA VAL A 26 -3.96 6.03 12.99
C VAL A 26 -5.14 5.07 13.01
N PHE A 27 -5.29 4.34 14.12
CA PHE A 27 -6.43 3.46 14.29
C PHE A 27 -7.70 4.28 14.53
N ASP A 28 -8.71 4.06 13.71
CA ASP A 28 -10.01 4.73 13.86
C ASP A 28 -10.90 3.96 14.84
N GLU A 29 -11.00 4.44 16.06
CA GLU A 29 -11.83 3.84 17.13
C GLU A 29 -13.32 3.91 16.84
N SER A 30 -13.78 4.82 15.98
CA SER A 30 -15.18 4.93 15.56
C SER A 30 -15.62 3.75 14.70
N VAL A 31 -14.66 3.13 14.05
CA VAL A 31 -14.86 1.93 13.24
C VAL A 31 -14.88 0.71 14.14
N LYS A 32 -16.05 0.24 14.59
CA LYS A 32 -16.16 -1.00 15.37
C LYS A 32 -15.56 -2.20 14.61
N PRO A 33 -14.29 -2.59 14.84
CA PRO A 33 -13.66 -3.68 14.13
C PRO A 33 -14.13 -5.01 14.71
N ARG A 34 -14.28 -6.05 13.90
CA ARG A 34 -14.33 -7.44 14.40
C ARG A 34 -12.92 -8.01 14.62
N SER A 35 -11.92 -7.42 13.96
CA SER A 35 -10.52 -7.80 14.13
C SER A 35 -9.88 -6.96 15.22
N SER A 36 -9.03 -7.54 16.05
CA SER A 36 -8.36 -6.74 17.08
C SER A 36 -7.43 -5.70 16.45
N GLU A 37 -7.31 -4.55 17.06
CA GLU A 37 -6.38 -3.49 16.70
C GLU A 37 -4.97 -4.01 16.39
N LYS A 38 -4.48 -4.96 17.21
CA LYS A 38 -3.18 -5.61 17.03
C LYS A 38 -3.00 -6.25 15.65
N TYR A 39 -4.03 -6.87 15.08
CA TYR A 39 -3.94 -7.46 13.73
C TYR A 39 -3.93 -6.39 12.66
N ILE A 40 -4.75 -5.34 12.82
CA ILE A 40 -4.83 -4.23 11.87
C ILE A 40 -3.49 -3.47 11.84
N LYS A 41 -2.95 -3.11 13.01
CA LYS A 41 -1.62 -2.50 13.13
C LYS A 41 -0.51 -3.38 12.52
N ALA A 42 -0.52 -4.68 12.79
CA ALA A 42 0.48 -5.60 12.27
C ALA A 42 0.54 -5.68 10.73
N VAL A 43 -0.47 -5.15 10.05
CA VAL A 43 -0.57 -5.10 8.58
C VAL A 43 -0.31 -3.68 8.06
N HIS A 44 -0.99 -2.70 8.61
CA HIS A 44 -1.11 -1.37 8.00
C HIS A 44 -0.18 -0.30 8.63
N GLU A 45 0.45 -0.61 9.78
CA GLU A 45 1.44 0.29 10.37
C GLU A 45 2.62 0.47 9.42
N GLU A 46 3.13 1.69 9.31
CA GLU A 46 4.26 2.05 8.45
C GLU A 46 5.56 1.31 8.82
N MET A 47 6.43 1.17 7.85
CA MET A 47 7.81 0.69 7.98
C MET A 47 8.74 1.81 7.55
N TYR A 48 9.81 2.06 8.32
CA TYR A 48 10.78 3.10 8.00
C TYR A 48 11.92 2.54 7.17
N THR A 49 12.39 3.35 6.22
CA THR A 49 13.51 3.01 5.33
C THR A 49 14.84 3.37 5.98
N SER A 50 15.92 2.68 5.61
CA SER A 50 17.30 2.98 6.02
C SER A 50 18.06 3.82 4.98
N THR A 51 17.42 4.11 3.84
CA THR A 51 17.97 4.90 2.73
C THR A 51 16.91 5.84 2.17
N ASP A 52 17.32 6.92 1.55
CA ASP A 52 16.47 7.85 0.81
C ASP A 52 16.48 7.61 -0.71
N ASN A 53 17.25 6.61 -1.18
CA ASN A 53 17.29 6.23 -2.59
C ASN A 53 16.03 5.44 -2.95
N ILE A 54 15.17 6.04 -3.77
CA ILE A 54 13.86 5.49 -4.13
C ILE A 54 13.96 4.17 -4.92
N ASP A 55 14.98 4.03 -5.78
CA ASP A 55 15.17 2.81 -6.56
C ASP A 55 15.64 1.65 -5.67
N THR A 56 16.47 1.95 -4.68
CA THR A 56 16.89 0.99 -3.66
C THR A 56 15.70 0.53 -2.83
N ILE A 57 14.85 1.44 -2.40
CA ILE A 57 13.62 1.13 -1.63
C ILE A 57 12.69 0.25 -2.47
N ARG A 58 12.45 0.62 -3.73
CA ARG A 58 11.66 -0.18 -4.68
C ARG A 58 12.23 -1.60 -4.82
N TYR A 59 13.53 -1.73 -5.02
CA TYR A 59 14.20 -3.03 -5.11
C TYR A 59 14.03 -3.86 -3.83
N GLN A 60 14.21 -3.25 -2.65
CA GLN A 60 14.02 -3.91 -1.35
C GLN A 60 12.57 -4.40 -1.16
N ILE A 61 11.57 -3.64 -1.61
CA ILE A 61 10.17 -4.08 -1.59
C ILE A 61 9.98 -5.33 -2.45
N LEU A 62 10.48 -5.32 -3.70
CA LEU A 62 10.39 -6.47 -4.60
C LEU A 62 11.11 -7.72 -4.05
N GLN A 63 12.29 -7.55 -3.44
CA GLN A 63 12.98 -8.63 -2.75
C GLN A 63 12.18 -9.16 -1.55
N GLY A 64 11.55 -8.27 -0.79
CA GLY A 64 10.66 -8.65 0.31
C GLY A 64 9.46 -9.49 -0.16
N MET A 65 8.85 -9.15 -1.30
CA MET A 65 7.77 -9.94 -1.91
C MET A 65 8.24 -11.35 -2.28
N LEU A 66 9.39 -11.47 -2.96
CA LEU A 66 9.95 -12.74 -3.39
C LEU A 66 10.36 -13.65 -2.22
N ASN A 67 10.87 -13.06 -1.14
CA ASN A 67 11.39 -13.78 0.02
C ASN A 67 10.34 -13.98 1.13
N THR A 68 9.08 -13.68 0.87
CA THR A 68 8.01 -13.89 1.87
C THR A 68 7.87 -15.38 2.22
N ARG A 69 8.00 -15.69 3.50
CA ARG A 69 7.98 -17.06 3.99
C ARG A 69 6.60 -17.70 3.84
N GLY A 70 6.55 -18.86 3.19
CA GLY A 70 5.37 -19.70 3.10
C GLY A 70 4.46 -19.43 1.90
N TYR A 71 4.43 -18.21 1.36
CA TYR A 71 3.55 -17.83 0.25
C TYR A 71 4.23 -16.78 -0.63
N LYS A 72 4.20 -16.99 -1.94
CA LYS A 72 4.79 -16.05 -2.89
C LYS A 72 3.81 -14.92 -3.21
N TRP A 73 4.26 -13.71 -3.03
CA TRP A 73 3.58 -12.52 -3.52
C TRP A 73 4.14 -12.16 -4.89
N LEU A 74 3.26 -12.07 -5.87
CA LEU A 74 3.60 -11.77 -7.24
C LEU A 74 3.46 -10.27 -7.50
N TYR A 75 4.34 -9.76 -8.35
CA TYR A 75 4.20 -8.41 -8.88
C TYR A 75 2.95 -8.33 -9.79
N ASP A 76 2.09 -7.35 -9.57
CA ASP A 76 0.82 -7.17 -10.28
C ASP A 76 0.71 -5.79 -10.96
N GLY A 77 1.77 -5.02 -10.94
CA GLY A 77 1.86 -3.68 -11.51
C GLY A 77 2.42 -2.65 -10.53
N GLU A 78 2.64 -1.44 -11.01
CA GLU A 78 3.11 -0.32 -10.20
C GLU A 78 2.70 1.02 -10.82
N GLY A 79 2.81 2.08 -10.02
CA GLY A 79 2.67 3.45 -10.43
C GLY A 79 3.55 4.34 -9.58
N ASP A 80 3.36 5.65 -9.68
CA ASP A 80 4.14 6.59 -8.91
C ASP A 80 3.92 6.39 -7.41
N GLY A 81 4.99 6.00 -6.70
CA GLY A 81 4.97 5.80 -5.25
C GLY A 81 4.27 4.53 -4.77
N PHE A 82 3.94 3.59 -5.63
CA PHE A 82 3.37 2.31 -5.18
C PHE A 82 3.69 1.11 -6.08
N ILE A 83 3.64 -0.08 -5.49
CA ILE A 83 3.68 -1.38 -6.16
C ILE A 83 2.43 -2.16 -5.76
N LEU A 84 1.81 -2.87 -6.72
CA LEU A 84 0.73 -3.83 -6.44
C LEU A 84 1.34 -5.22 -6.28
N ALA A 85 1.00 -5.86 -5.16
CA ALA A 85 1.41 -7.21 -4.83
C ALA A 85 0.19 -8.12 -4.77
N ARG A 86 0.19 -9.20 -5.55
CA ARG A 86 -0.90 -10.17 -5.64
C ARG A 86 -0.53 -11.50 -4.98
N PHE A 87 -1.45 -12.03 -4.20
CA PHE A 87 -1.39 -13.35 -3.60
C PHE A 87 -2.66 -14.13 -3.90
N THR A 88 -2.53 -15.37 -4.35
CA THR A 88 -3.68 -16.26 -4.64
C THR A 88 -3.55 -17.54 -3.82
N TYR A 89 -4.64 -17.93 -3.17
CA TYR A 89 -4.71 -19.15 -2.39
C TYR A 89 -6.09 -19.80 -2.53
N ARG A 90 -6.14 -21.05 -3.00
CA ARG A 90 -7.37 -21.85 -3.21
C ARG A 90 -8.45 -21.15 -4.04
N GLY A 91 -8.04 -20.35 -5.02
CA GLY A 91 -8.95 -19.58 -5.88
C GLY A 91 -9.27 -18.17 -5.37
N ASP A 92 -9.00 -17.86 -4.13
CA ASP A 92 -9.16 -16.51 -3.58
C ASP A 92 -7.93 -15.66 -3.88
N THR A 93 -8.14 -14.39 -4.19
CA THR A 93 -7.06 -13.46 -4.53
C THR A 93 -7.08 -12.26 -3.60
N ASN A 94 -5.89 -11.83 -3.18
CA ASN A 94 -5.67 -10.62 -2.42
C ASN A 94 -4.66 -9.73 -3.14
N ILE A 95 -5.00 -8.46 -3.36
CA ILE A 95 -4.13 -7.46 -3.97
C ILE A 95 -3.88 -6.36 -2.96
N ILE A 96 -2.62 -6.21 -2.59
CA ILE A 96 -2.15 -5.19 -1.65
C ILE A 96 -1.41 -4.12 -2.42
N ARG A 97 -1.73 -2.87 -2.11
CA ARG A 97 -0.99 -1.70 -2.55
C ARG A 97 0.11 -1.40 -1.55
N ILE A 98 1.35 -1.45 -1.99
CA ILE A 98 2.53 -1.12 -1.21
C ILE A 98 2.94 0.29 -1.58
N GLU A 99 2.56 1.26 -0.77
CA GLU A 99 2.92 2.66 -0.96
C GLU A 99 4.30 2.92 -0.36
N TYR A 100 5.13 3.74 -1.02
CA TYR A 100 6.45 4.07 -0.54
C TYR A 100 6.92 5.46 -0.98
N ASN A 101 7.73 6.07 -0.12
CA ASN A 101 8.50 7.27 -0.40
C ASN A 101 9.92 7.12 0.19
N LYS A 102 10.68 8.19 0.25
CA LYS A 102 12.08 8.18 0.73
C LYS A 102 12.23 7.82 2.23
N SER A 103 11.16 7.82 3.00
CA SER A 103 11.22 7.61 4.46
C SER A 103 10.38 6.45 4.96
N MET A 104 9.33 6.09 4.26
CA MET A 104 8.32 5.13 4.74
C MET A 104 7.80 4.21 3.64
N VAL A 105 7.40 3.02 4.05
CA VAL A 105 6.65 2.04 3.25
C VAL A 105 5.42 1.61 4.04
N GLN A 106 4.26 1.55 3.39
CA GLN A 106 3.00 1.17 4.01
C GLN A 106 2.21 0.22 3.12
N LEU A 107 1.60 -0.81 3.72
CA LEU A 107 0.72 -1.74 3.03
C LEU A 107 -0.73 -1.32 3.21
N LYS A 108 -1.46 -1.20 2.10
CA LYS A 108 -2.87 -0.84 2.06
C LYS A 108 -3.68 -1.89 1.30
N TYR A 109 -4.92 -2.07 1.71
CA TYR A 109 -5.88 -2.88 0.96
C TYR A 109 -6.13 -2.22 -0.40
N HIS A 110 -6.05 -2.99 -1.48
CA HIS A 110 -6.37 -2.49 -2.82
C HIS A 110 -7.62 -3.17 -3.36
N ASP A 111 -7.55 -4.50 -3.56
CA ASP A 111 -8.65 -5.29 -4.09
C ASP A 111 -8.53 -6.75 -3.64
N ALA A 112 -9.61 -7.51 -3.74
CA ALA A 112 -9.59 -8.94 -3.44
C ALA A 112 -10.76 -9.69 -4.07
N LEU A 113 -10.62 -11.01 -4.20
CA LEU A 113 -11.68 -11.94 -4.56
C LEU A 113 -11.84 -13.01 -3.48
N GLY A 114 -13.06 -13.54 -3.35
CA GLY A 114 -13.39 -14.60 -2.42
C GLY A 114 -13.28 -14.19 -0.95
N ASP A 115 -12.73 -15.06 -0.12
CA ASP A 115 -12.64 -14.86 1.33
C ASP A 115 -11.70 -13.73 1.75
N PHE A 116 -10.87 -13.20 0.82
CA PHE A 116 -10.00 -12.07 1.09
C PHE A 116 -10.66 -10.69 0.94
N VAL A 117 -11.88 -10.63 0.42
CA VAL A 117 -12.62 -9.36 0.32
C VAL A 117 -12.77 -8.71 1.69
N CYS A 118 -12.28 -7.49 1.81
CA CYS A 118 -12.38 -6.75 3.06
C CYS A 118 -13.83 -6.37 3.37
N LYS A 119 -14.35 -6.86 4.47
CA LYS A 119 -15.75 -6.64 4.89
C LYS A 119 -16.00 -5.26 5.47
N LYS A 120 -14.95 -4.52 5.82
CA LYS A 120 -14.99 -3.13 6.25
C LYS A 120 -13.66 -2.45 5.92
N ASN A 121 -13.62 -1.74 4.80
CA ASN A 121 -12.49 -0.94 4.33
C ASN A 121 -12.77 0.54 4.61
N VAL A 122 -11.83 1.25 5.24
CA VAL A 122 -11.89 2.69 5.48
C VAL A 122 -10.51 3.26 5.19
N GLY A 123 -10.40 4.12 4.18
CA GLY A 123 -9.13 4.72 3.77
C GLY A 123 -8.06 3.68 3.40
N ASP A 124 -8.45 2.61 2.73
CA ASP A 124 -7.61 1.48 2.33
C ASP A 124 -7.00 0.68 3.53
N ILE A 125 -7.56 0.89 4.72
CA ILE A 125 -7.30 0.09 5.91
C ILE A 125 -8.42 -0.93 6.07
N CYS A 126 -8.07 -2.21 6.10
CA CYS A 126 -9.06 -3.27 6.31
C CYS A 126 -9.30 -3.51 7.81
N TYR A 127 -10.48 -3.10 8.28
CA TYR A 127 -10.88 -3.25 9.69
C TYR A 127 -11.59 -4.56 10.01
N LYS A 128 -12.09 -5.27 9.00
CA LYS A 128 -12.82 -6.52 9.21
C LYS A 128 -12.50 -7.55 8.15
N ASN A 129 -11.78 -8.58 8.54
CA ASN A 129 -11.57 -9.78 7.74
C ASN A 129 -11.29 -11.00 8.64
N ALA A 130 -11.15 -12.18 8.04
CA ALA A 130 -10.70 -13.37 8.73
C ALA A 130 -9.24 -13.26 9.18
N ARG A 131 -8.88 -13.94 10.28
CA ARG A 131 -7.50 -13.93 10.82
C ARG A 131 -6.45 -14.33 9.78
N GLY A 132 -6.78 -15.24 8.88
CA GLY A 132 -5.89 -15.69 7.80
C GLY A 132 -5.42 -14.54 6.92
N TYR A 133 -6.34 -13.66 6.51
CA TYR A 133 -6.04 -12.47 5.72
C TYR A 133 -4.88 -11.66 6.35
N TYR A 134 -5.02 -11.27 7.63
CA TYR A 134 -3.99 -10.49 8.31
C TYR A 134 -2.66 -11.24 8.46
N ASN A 135 -2.68 -12.55 8.64
CA ASN A 135 -1.46 -13.34 8.76
C ASN A 135 -0.65 -13.36 7.46
N TYR A 136 -1.29 -13.47 6.30
CA TYR A 136 -0.61 -13.44 5.01
C TYR A 136 0.07 -12.09 4.78
N ILE A 137 -0.65 -10.99 4.98
CA ILE A 137 -0.11 -9.63 4.76
C ILE A 137 0.95 -9.28 5.82
N LYS A 138 0.76 -9.70 7.08
CA LYS A 138 1.78 -9.54 8.12
C LYS A 138 3.10 -10.24 7.74
N ASN A 139 3.05 -11.41 7.11
CA ASN A 139 4.26 -12.09 6.65
C ASN A 139 4.93 -11.33 5.51
N LEU A 140 4.16 -10.80 4.55
CA LEU A 140 4.67 -9.88 3.53
C LEU A 140 5.35 -8.66 4.17
N ARG A 141 4.65 -7.97 5.07
CA ARG A 141 5.19 -6.81 5.78
C ARG A 141 6.50 -7.11 6.51
N LYS A 142 6.58 -8.24 7.21
CA LYS A 142 7.81 -8.67 7.89
C LYS A 142 8.96 -8.88 6.92
N SER A 143 8.69 -9.52 5.78
CA SER A 143 9.70 -9.78 4.76
C SER A 143 10.23 -8.48 4.15
N ILE A 144 9.33 -7.55 3.77
CA ILE A 144 9.73 -6.22 3.27
C ILE A 144 10.53 -5.46 4.32
N ASN A 145 10.05 -5.39 5.56
CA ASN A 145 10.75 -4.69 6.64
C ASN A 145 12.15 -5.25 6.92
N ALA A 146 12.35 -6.55 6.74
CA ALA A 146 13.67 -7.16 6.86
C ALA A 146 14.61 -6.68 5.74
N GLN A 147 14.14 -6.55 4.50
CA GLN A 147 14.92 -6.03 3.38
C GLN A 147 15.25 -4.55 3.57
N LEU A 148 14.29 -3.73 4.01
CA LEU A 148 14.51 -2.29 4.25
C LEU A 148 15.60 -2.00 5.30
N LYS A 149 15.89 -2.95 6.18
CA LYS A 149 16.94 -2.84 7.22
C LYS A 149 18.31 -3.38 6.81
N GLN A 150 18.42 -4.09 5.67
CA GLN A 150 19.69 -4.70 5.22
C GLN A 150 20.64 -3.71 4.55
N GLY A 151 20.26 -2.46 4.35
CA GLY A 151 21.07 -1.42 3.70
C GLY A 151 21.76 -0.45 4.67
N SER A 152 21.82 -0.79 5.96
CA SER A 152 22.46 0.05 6.99
C SER A 152 23.88 -0.41 7.27
#